data_80780f1313291be3357e9b73cff9d6ad
#
_entry.id   80780f1313291be3357e9b73cff9d6ad
#
_cell.length_a   1.000
_cell.length_b   1.000
_cell.length_c   1.000
_cell.angle_alpha   90.00
_cell.angle_beta   90.00
_cell.angle_gamma   90.00
#
_symmetry.space_group_name_H-M   'P 1'
#
loop_
_entity.id
_entity.type
_entity.pdbx_description
1 polymer ?
#
loop_
_entity_poly.entity_id
_entity_poly.type
_entity_poly.pdbx_seq_one_letter_code
_entity_poly.pdbx_strand_id
1 'polypeptide(L)'
;MIDTESIMEVLRDIPDPEMPISIVDLGLVEDVRIETNGEGAVVSVDVLPTFVGCPALPMIENEIRTKVGAVEGVGEVSVQFVYDPPWSVDRISDEGRQSLAAHGVTVPEHGSKLDVPGHGGKVELRTSAIACPFCGSNETRLDSPFGPTRCRMIYYCETCRNSFEHMKRV
;
A
#
# COMPACT_ATOMS: atom_id res chain seq x y z
N MET A 1 -28.45 6.96 -7.41
CA MET A 1 -27.54 8.07 -7.83
C MET A 1 -26.14 7.62 -7.43
N ILE A 2 -25.21 7.57 -8.38
CA ILE A 2 -23.82 7.15 -8.09
C ILE A 2 -23.15 8.27 -7.28
N ASP A 3 -22.53 7.94 -6.18
CA ASP A 3 -21.74 8.86 -5.36
C ASP A 3 -20.33 8.28 -5.12
N THR A 4 -19.45 9.12 -4.61
CA THR A 4 -18.05 8.74 -4.36
C THR A 4 -17.93 7.62 -3.34
N GLU A 5 -18.84 7.55 -2.36
CA GLU A 5 -18.80 6.52 -1.32
C GLU A 5 -19.11 5.14 -1.90
N SER A 6 -20.12 5.04 -2.76
CA SER A 6 -20.45 3.80 -3.48
C SER A 6 -19.27 3.30 -4.34
N ILE A 7 -18.56 4.21 -5.00
CA ILE A 7 -17.37 3.84 -5.78
C ILE A 7 -16.22 3.42 -4.85
N MET A 8 -16.02 4.11 -3.73
CA MET A 8 -15.01 3.73 -2.73
C MET A 8 -15.27 2.35 -2.14
N GLU A 9 -16.52 1.96 -1.91
CA GLU A 9 -16.86 0.59 -1.47
C GLU A 9 -16.44 -0.45 -2.50
N VAL A 10 -16.71 -0.20 -3.78
CA VAL A 10 -16.27 -1.09 -4.87
C VAL A 10 -14.74 -1.18 -4.95
N LEU A 11 -14.04 -0.06 -4.75
CA LEU A 11 -12.58 -0.02 -4.73
C LEU A 11 -11.98 -0.77 -3.52
N ARG A 12 -12.67 -0.80 -2.37
CA ARG A 12 -12.26 -1.59 -1.20
C ARG A 12 -12.29 -3.10 -1.46
N ASP A 13 -13.12 -3.55 -2.40
CA ASP A 13 -13.18 -4.95 -2.79
C ASP A 13 -12.10 -5.36 -3.81
N ILE A 14 -11.21 -4.44 -4.19
CA ILE A 14 -10.10 -4.72 -5.09
C ILE A 14 -8.86 -5.03 -4.25
N PRO A 15 -8.39 -6.29 -4.22
CA PRO A 15 -7.16 -6.63 -3.52
C PRO A 15 -5.93 -6.15 -4.30
N ASP A 16 -4.88 -5.77 -3.58
CA ASP A 16 -3.57 -5.62 -4.19
C ASP A 16 -3.06 -6.99 -4.65
N PRO A 17 -2.49 -7.13 -5.88
CA PRO A 17 -2.03 -8.43 -6.38
C PRO A 17 -0.88 -9.06 -5.61
N GLU A 18 -0.12 -8.27 -4.87
CA GLU A 18 1.10 -8.69 -4.17
C GLU A 18 0.96 -8.66 -2.65
N MET A 19 -0.13 -8.08 -2.13
CA MET A 19 -0.37 -7.92 -0.69
C MET A 19 -1.79 -8.28 -0.30
N PRO A 20 -2.00 -8.88 0.90
CA PRO A 20 -3.31 -9.36 1.35
C PRO A 20 -4.19 -8.23 1.91
N ILE A 21 -4.22 -7.11 1.24
CA ILE A 21 -5.07 -5.95 1.59
C ILE A 21 -5.64 -5.30 0.33
N SER A 22 -6.69 -4.51 0.50
CA SER A 22 -7.27 -3.76 -0.61
C SER A 22 -6.38 -2.61 -1.05
N ILE A 23 -6.55 -2.15 -2.29
CA ILE A 23 -5.87 -0.96 -2.81
C ILE A 23 -6.24 0.31 -2.03
N VAL A 24 -7.43 0.34 -1.42
CA VAL A 24 -7.87 1.46 -0.57
C VAL A 24 -7.14 1.41 0.77
N ASP A 25 -7.07 0.24 1.42
CA ASP A 25 -6.38 0.09 2.71
C ASP A 25 -4.87 0.25 2.57
N LEU A 26 -4.32 -0.10 1.41
CA LEU A 26 -2.92 0.19 1.08
C LEU A 26 -2.66 1.68 0.83
N GLY A 27 -3.72 2.49 0.70
CA GLY A 27 -3.61 3.92 0.47
C GLY A 27 -3.21 4.31 -0.95
N LEU A 28 -3.52 3.46 -1.93
CA LEU A 28 -3.23 3.73 -3.35
C LEU A 28 -4.25 4.66 -3.99
N VAL A 29 -5.49 4.72 -3.49
CA VAL A 29 -6.51 5.60 -4.04
C VAL A 29 -6.30 7.02 -3.50
N GLU A 30 -6.02 7.97 -4.41
CA GLU A 30 -5.82 9.37 -4.07
C GLU A 30 -7.09 10.17 -4.18
N ASP A 31 -7.80 10.03 -5.30
CA ASP A 31 -9.02 10.80 -5.56
C ASP A 31 -9.97 10.03 -6.46
N VAL A 32 -11.26 10.27 -6.25
CA VAL A 32 -12.35 9.72 -7.07
C VAL A 32 -13.29 10.87 -7.46
N ARG A 33 -13.36 11.16 -8.74
CA ARG A 33 -14.24 12.18 -9.31
C ARG A 33 -15.32 11.53 -10.16
N ILE A 34 -16.52 12.06 -10.06
CA ILE A 34 -17.69 11.60 -10.81
C ILE A 34 -18.27 12.78 -11.56
N GLU A 35 -18.30 12.69 -12.88
CA GLU A 35 -18.92 13.65 -13.77
C GLU A 35 -20.07 12.97 -14.52
N THR A 36 -21.23 13.62 -14.59
CA THR A 36 -22.37 13.10 -15.35
C THR A 36 -22.43 13.79 -16.72
N ASN A 37 -22.35 13.00 -17.77
CA ASN A 37 -22.71 13.44 -19.12
C ASN A 37 -24.05 12.80 -19.51
N GLY A 38 -24.66 13.21 -20.62
CA GLY A 38 -25.98 12.71 -21.04
C GLY A 38 -26.05 11.20 -21.36
N GLU A 39 -24.93 10.49 -21.29
CA GLU A 39 -24.80 9.06 -21.64
C GLU A 39 -24.45 8.18 -20.42
N GLY A 40 -24.28 8.78 -19.24
CA GLY A 40 -23.93 8.06 -18.00
C GLY A 40 -22.95 8.86 -17.13
N ALA A 41 -22.48 8.24 -16.06
CA ALA A 41 -21.44 8.81 -15.22
C ALA A 41 -20.04 8.43 -15.75
N VAL A 42 -19.16 9.43 -15.84
CA VAL A 42 -17.70 9.22 -16.03
C VAL A 42 -17.06 9.21 -14.68
N VAL A 43 -16.42 8.10 -14.32
CA VAL A 43 -15.71 7.95 -13.05
C VAL A 43 -14.21 8.01 -13.32
N SER A 44 -13.54 8.98 -12.72
CA SER A 44 -12.08 9.14 -12.76
C SER A 44 -11.47 8.76 -11.45
N VAL A 45 -10.50 7.83 -11.46
CA VAL A 45 -9.79 7.35 -10.27
C VAL A 45 -8.32 7.67 -10.41
N ASP A 46 -7.79 8.45 -9.46
CA ASP A 46 -6.36 8.74 -9.36
C ASP A 46 -5.72 7.74 -8.40
N VAL A 47 -4.68 7.06 -8.87
CA VAL A 47 -3.96 6.02 -8.14
C VAL A 47 -2.52 6.44 -7.89
N LEU A 48 -2.09 6.36 -6.63
CA LEU A 48 -0.72 6.61 -6.17
C LEU A 48 0.05 5.28 -6.10
N PRO A 49 0.98 5.00 -7.01
CA PRO A 49 1.83 3.82 -6.89
C PRO A 49 2.79 3.90 -5.70
N THR A 50 3.07 2.77 -5.06
CA THR A 50 4.07 2.70 -3.97
C THR A 50 5.48 3.06 -4.44
N PHE A 51 5.77 2.83 -5.71
CA PHE A 51 7.01 3.25 -6.39
C PHE A 51 6.82 3.30 -7.91
N VAL A 52 7.67 4.06 -8.58
CA VAL A 52 7.65 4.18 -10.04
C VAL A 52 8.02 2.83 -10.70
N GLY A 53 7.17 2.36 -11.62
CA GLY A 53 7.39 1.11 -12.33
C GLY A 53 6.98 -0.15 -11.56
N CYS A 54 6.03 -0.04 -10.62
CA CYS A 54 5.42 -1.19 -9.97
C CYS A 54 4.77 -2.13 -11.01
N PRO A 55 5.13 -3.42 -11.07
CA PRO A 55 4.58 -4.35 -12.06
C PRO A 55 3.11 -4.69 -11.83
N ALA A 56 2.56 -4.40 -10.64
CA ALA A 56 1.15 -4.63 -10.32
C ALA A 56 0.18 -3.60 -10.96
N LEU A 57 0.69 -2.44 -11.39
CA LEU A 57 -0.16 -1.34 -11.86
C LEU A 57 -1.11 -1.69 -13.00
N PRO A 58 -0.70 -2.44 -14.05
CA PRO A 58 -1.63 -2.82 -15.11
C PRO A 58 -2.77 -3.72 -14.62
N MET A 59 -2.51 -4.57 -13.62
CA MET A 59 -3.53 -5.43 -13.03
C MET A 59 -4.51 -4.60 -12.20
N ILE A 60 -4.00 -3.68 -11.39
CA ILE A 60 -4.82 -2.76 -10.57
C ILE A 60 -5.71 -1.90 -11.47
N GLU A 61 -5.15 -1.32 -12.53
CA GLU A 61 -5.92 -0.54 -13.51
C GLU A 61 -7.06 -1.35 -14.13
N ASN A 62 -6.76 -2.58 -14.55
CA ASN A 62 -7.76 -3.45 -15.15
C ASN A 62 -8.89 -3.83 -14.18
N GLU A 63 -8.54 -4.13 -12.92
CA GLU A 63 -9.53 -4.44 -11.87
C GLU A 63 -10.42 -3.22 -11.57
N ILE A 64 -9.84 -2.02 -11.47
CA ILE A 64 -10.60 -0.79 -11.28
C ILE A 64 -11.58 -0.59 -12.44
N ARG A 65 -11.10 -0.65 -13.68
CA ARG A 65 -11.94 -0.47 -14.86
C ARG A 65 -13.08 -1.49 -14.91
N THR A 66 -12.78 -2.74 -14.58
CA THR A 66 -13.75 -3.83 -14.62
C THR A 66 -14.82 -3.68 -13.54
N LYS A 67 -14.41 -3.49 -12.28
CA LYS A 67 -15.35 -3.46 -11.16
C LYS A 67 -16.15 -2.17 -11.10
N VAL A 68 -15.50 -1.03 -11.30
CA VAL A 68 -16.19 0.27 -11.32
C VAL A 68 -17.07 0.39 -12.56
N GLY A 69 -16.63 -0.11 -13.71
CA GLY A 69 -17.44 -0.12 -14.93
C GLY A 69 -18.67 -1.03 -14.87
N ALA A 70 -18.71 -2.00 -13.94
CA ALA A 70 -19.87 -2.84 -13.70
C ALA A 70 -20.94 -2.18 -12.81
N VAL A 71 -20.65 -1.02 -12.20
CA VAL A 71 -21.60 -0.28 -11.38
C VAL A 71 -22.70 0.31 -12.26
N GLU A 72 -23.95 0.08 -11.89
CA GLU A 72 -25.11 0.58 -12.66
C GLU A 72 -25.07 2.11 -12.80
N GLY A 73 -25.13 2.60 -14.03
CA GLY A 73 -25.10 4.03 -14.34
C GLY A 73 -23.70 4.60 -14.61
N VAL A 74 -22.63 3.82 -14.45
CA VAL A 74 -21.28 4.18 -14.92
C VAL A 74 -21.21 3.92 -16.43
N GLY A 75 -20.88 4.96 -17.20
CA GLY A 75 -20.69 4.89 -18.66
C GLY A 75 -19.22 4.75 -19.04
N GLU A 76 -18.32 5.42 -18.33
CA GLU A 76 -16.89 5.41 -18.61
C GLU A 76 -16.05 5.42 -17.31
N VAL A 77 -14.93 4.73 -17.32
CA VAL A 77 -13.96 4.71 -16.21
C VAL A 77 -12.59 5.14 -16.73
N SER A 78 -12.05 6.20 -16.13
CA SER A 78 -10.69 6.68 -16.36
C SER A 78 -9.83 6.39 -15.14
N VAL A 79 -8.65 5.79 -15.35
CA VAL A 79 -7.67 5.55 -14.29
C VAL A 79 -6.40 6.29 -14.63
N GLN A 80 -5.88 7.08 -13.70
CA GLN A 80 -4.64 7.84 -13.85
C GLN A 80 -3.67 7.49 -12.74
N PHE A 81 -2.41 7.24 -13.08
CA PHE A 81 -1.35 7.10 -12.09
C PHE A 81 -0.73 8.47 -11.80
N VAL A 82 -0.82 8.88 -10.55
CA VAL A 82 -0.28 10.15 -10.06
C VAL A 82 0.87 9.88 -9.10
N TYR A 83 1.83 10.79 -9.03
CA TYR A 83 3.06 10.63 -8.24
C TYR A 83 3.32 11.82 -7.33
N ASP A 84 2.38 12.75 -7.27
CA ASP A 84 2.39 13.91 -6.40
C ASP A 84 1.01 14.07 -5.74
N PRO A 85 0.97 13.99 -4.39
CA PRO A 85 2.06 13.71 -3.47
C PRO A 85 2.60 12.28 -3.63
N PRO A 86 3.86 11.98 -3.23
CA PRO A 86 4.37 10.61 -3.28
C PRO A 86 3.62 9.71 -2.28
N TRP A 87 3.46 8.44 -2.62
CA TRP A 87 2.88 7.47 -1.69
C TRP A 87 3.77 7.32 -0.44
N SER A 88 3.15 7.11 0.70
CA SER A 88 3.83 6.87 1.97
C SER A 88 3.16 5.74 2.72
N VAL A 89 3.94 4.96 3.49
CA VAL A 89 3.42 3.92 4.40
C VAL A 89 2.43 4.45 5.44
N ASP A 90 2.44 5.75 5.70
CA ASP A 90 1.51 6.40 6.60
C ASP A 90 0.07 6.45 6.04
N ARG A 91 -0.11 6.17 4.75
CA ARG A 91 -1.41 6.07 4.08
C ARG A 91 -2.11 4.72 4.30
N ILE A 92 -1.38 3.71 4.77
CA ILE A 92 -1.95 2.39 5.06
C ILE A 92 -2.91 2.52 6.24
N SER A 93 -4.15 2.07 6.06
CA SER A 93 -5.17 2.10 7.11
C SER A 93 -4.79 1.21 8.30
N ASP A 94 -5.40 1.43 9.46
CA ASP A 94 -5.17 0.59 10.64
C ASP A 94 -5.64 -0.85 10.39
N GLU A 95 -6.74 -1.03 9.67
CA GLU A 95 -7.24 -2.32 9.22
C GLU A 95 -6.25 -3.00 8.27
N GLY A 96 -5.70 -2.24 7.32
CA GLY A 96 -4.67 -2.71 6.41
C GLY A 96 -3.41 -3.16 7.15
N ARG A 97 -2.95 -2.39 8.15
CA ARG A 97 -1.80 -2.74 9.00
C ARG A 97 -2.03 -4.05 9.78
N GLN A 98 -3.22 -4.22 10.35
CA GLN A 98 -3.59 -5.46 11.06
C GLN A 98 -3.64 -6.67 10.12
N SER A 99 -4.23 -6.50 8.94
CA SER A 99 -4.28 -7.55 7.92
C SER A 99 -2.89 -7.95 7.44
N LEU A 100 -2.02 -6.98 7.17
CA LEU A 100 -0.62 -7.22 6.80
C LEU A 100 0.13 -7.97 7.91
N ALA A 101 0.01 -7.55 9.16
CA ALA A 101 0.66 -8.20 10.31
C ALA A 101 0.21 -9.65 10.48
N ALA A 102 -1.08 -9.94 10.29
CA ALA A 102 -1.63 -11.31 10.32
C ALA A 102 -1.02 -12.22 9.23
N HIS A 103 -0.51 -11.63 8.14
CA HIS A 103 0.17 -12.34 7.05
C HIS A 103 1.70 -12.23 7.11
N GLY A 104 2.24 -11.78 8.25
CA GLY A 104 3.69 -11.71 8.45
C GLY A 104 4.37 -10.52 7.76
N VAL A 105 3.63 -9.46 7.48
CA VAL A 105 4.16 -8.20 6.95
C VAL A 105 3.96 -7.08 7.98
N THR A 106 5.04 -6.54 8.49
CA THR A 106 5.00 -5.41 9.42
C THR A 106 5.13 -4.07 8.67
N VAL A 107 4.58 -3.01 9.25
CA VAL A 107 4.59 -1.67 8.68
C VAL A 107 5.22 -0.70 9.69
N PRO A 108 6.08 0.25 9.27
CA PRO A 108 6.61 1.28 10.16
C PRO A 108 5.49 2.04 10.88
N GLU A 109 5.74 2.44 12.12
CA GLU A 109 4.79 3.28 12.87
C GLU A 109 4.54 4.61 12.15
N HIS A 110 3.34 5.15 12.32
CA HIS A 110 2.97 6.45 11.75
C HIS A 110 3.95 7.54 12.17
N GLY A 111 4.38 8.35 11.20
CA GLY A 111 5.26 9.49 11.44
C GLY A 111 6.66 9.13 11.91
N SER A 112 7.03 7.83 12.02
CA SER A 112 8.40 7.44 12.33
C SER A 112 9.32 7.92 11.22
N LYS A 113 10.20 8.88 11.53
CA LYS A 113 11.22 9.35 10.58
C LYS A 113 12.34 8.33 10.55
N LEU A 114 12.85 8.01 9.36
CA LEU A 114 14.20 7.52 9.26
C LEU A 114 15.10 8.66 9.78
N ASP A 115 15.68 8.47 10.95
CA ASP A 115 16.77 9.34 11.39
C ASP A 115 17.94 9.14 10.44
N VAL A 116 17.98 9.96 9.39
CA VAL A 116 19.20 10.12 8.60
C VAL A 116 20.06 11.10 9.41
N PRO A 117 21.14 10.65 10.06
CA PRO A 117 22.03 11.55 10.78
C PRO A 117 22.58 12.58 9.78
N GLY A 118 22.35 13.85 10.08
CA GLY A 118 22.92 14.95 9.30
C GLY A 118 24.44 14.87 9.24
N HIS A 119 24.98 15.20 8.08
CA HIS A 119 26.36 15.56 7.73
C HIS A 119 27.44 15.30 8.79
N GLY A 120 28.22 14.22 8.60
CA GLY A 120 29.54 14.07 9.18
C GLY A 120 29.75 12.97 10.22
N GLY A 121 28.76 12.16 10.53
CA GLY A 121 28.87 11.01 11.42
C GLY A 121 28.85 9.68 10.67
N LYS A 122 29.48 8.65 11.23
CA LYS A 122 29.31 7.28 10.77
C LYS A 122 27.81 6.99 10.69
N VAL A 123 27.32 6.55 9.54
CA VAL A 123 25.95 6.04 9.37
C VAL A 123 25.89 4.73 10.15
N GLU A 124 25.58 4.78 11.44
CA GLU A 124 25.05 3.63 12.14
C GLU A 124 23.61 3.45 11.59
N LEU A 125 23.46 2.49 10.72
CA LEU A 125 22.16 1.91 10.42
C LEU A 125 21.67 1.25 11.72
N ARG A 126 21.11 2.04 12.62
CA ARG A 126 20.29 1.51 13.70
C ARG A 126 19.03 0.99 13.02
N THR A 127 19.10 -0.26 12.61
CA THR A 127 17.90 -1.05 12.36
C THR A 127 17.22 -1.20 13.71
N SER A 128 16.29 -0.30 14.01
CA SER A 128 15.45 -0.42 15.20
C SER A 128 14.88 -1.83 15.17
N ALA A 129 14.99 -2.54 16.28
CA ALA A 129 14.41 -3.87 16.39
C ALA A 129 12.91 -3.77 16.07
N ILE A 130 12.47 -4.49 15.04
CA ILE A 130 11.07 -4.54 14.64
C ILE A 130 10.44 -5.73 15.35
N ALA A 131 9.34 -5.50 16.06
CA ALA A 131 8.65 -6.59 16.75
C ALA A 131 8.22 -7.68 15.76
N CYS A 132 8.52 -8.92 16.07
CA CYS A 132 8.13 -10.06 15.25
C CYS A 132 6.59 -10.19 15.22
N PRO A 133 5.94 -10.25 14.06
CA PRO A 133 4.48 -10.36 13.96
C PRO A 133 3.95 -11.70 14.47
N PHE A 134 4.80 -12.72 14.61
CA PHE A 134 4.39 -14.07 15.02
C PHE A 134 4.51 -14.31 16.53
N CYS A 135 5.54 -13.76 17.20
CA CYS A 135 5.78 -14.00 18.62
C CYS A 135 5.94 -12.73 19.46
N GLY A 136 5.94 -11.55 18.85
CA GLY A 136 6.08 -10.25 19.54
C GLY A 136 7.51 -9.93 20.03
N SER A 137 8.49 -10.79 19.80
CA SER A 137 9.86 -10.57 20.24
C SER A 137 10.52 -9.44 19.46
N ASN A 138 11.35 -8.65 20.17
CA ASN A 138 12.20 -7.63 19.56
C ASN A 138 13.61 -8.16 19.19
N GLU A 139 13.88 -9.45 19.41
CA GLU A 139 15.11 -10.10 18.99
C GLU A 139 15.05 -10.42 17.49
N THR A 140 15.02 -9.37 16.69
CA THR A 140 14.92 -9.45 15.24
C THR A 140 16.07 -8.74 14.57
N ARG A 141 16.46 -9.19 13.41
CA ARG A 141 17.50 -8.59 12.59
C ARG A 141 17.08 -8.47 11.15
N LEU A 142 17.63 -7.48 10.45
CA LEU A 142 17.50 -7.40 8.99
C LEU A 142 18.26 -8.58 8.37
N ASP A 143 17.56 -9.42 7.60
CA ASP A 143 18.14 -10.54 6.89
C ASP A 143 18.48 -10.15 5.43
N SER A 144 17.56 -9.44 4.77
CA SER A 144 17.77 -8.90 3.43
C SER A 144 17.09 -7.54 3.25
N PRO A 145 17.79 -6.54 2.68
CA PRO A 145 17.16 -5.27 2.30
C PRO A 145 16.26 -5.41 1.05
N PHE A 146 16.24 -6.60 0.44
CA PHE A 146 15.42 -6.92 -0.74
C PHE A 146 14.44 -8.01 -0.38
N GLY A 147 13.14 -7.70 -0.49
CA GLY A 147 12.04 -8.63 -0.31
C GLY A 147 11.49 -9.14 -1.64
N PRO A 148 10.35 -9.84 -1.62
CA PRO A 148 9.67 -10.33 -2.83
C PRO A 148 9.29 -9.19 -3.78
N THR A 149 9.05 -8.01 -3.24
CA THR A 149 8.78 -6.78 -3.98
C THR A 149 9.72 -5.66 -3.54
N ARG A 150 9.84 -4.60 -4.36
CA ARG A 150 10.75 -3.48 -4.08
C ARG A 150 10.36 -2.67 -2.84
N CYS A 151 9.07 -2.69 -2.48
CA CYS A 151 8.56 -1.97 -1.31
C CYS A 151 8.76 -2.72 0.02
N ARG A 152 9.33 -3.95 0.01
CA ARG A 152 9.50 -4.79 1.18
C ARG A 152 10.96 -5.20 1.39
N MET A 153 11.29 -5.53 2.63
CA MET A 153 12.56 -6.13 3.06
C MET A 153 12.27 -7.33 3.97
N ILE A 154 13.26 -8.17 4.20
CA ILE A 154 13.13 -9.40 5.00
C ILE A 154 13.85 -9.24 6.32
N TYR A 155 13.15 -9.54 7.40
CA TYR A 155 13.65 -9.66 8.76
C TYR A 155 13.60 -11.11 9.23
N TYR A 156 14.46 -11.44 10.18
CA TYR A 156 14.49 -12.74 10.84
C TYR A 156 14.33 -12.56 12.34
N CYS A 157 13.49 -13.39 12.96
CA CYS A 157 13.31 -13.43 14.41
C CYS A 157 14.16 -14.55 15.01
N GLU A 158 15.07 -14.19 15.91
CA GLU A 158 15.95 -15.17 16.60
C GLU A 158 15.17 -16.02 17.61
N THR A 159 14.07 -15.50 18.16
CA THR A 159 13.26 -16.18 19.16
C THR A 159 12.41 -17.31 18.57
N CYS A 160 11.56 -17.02 17.59
CA CYS A 160 10.68 -18.03 16.98
C CYS A 160 11.26 -18.63 15.68
N ARG A 161 12.39 -18.12 15.20
CA ARG A 161 13.13 -18.58 14.01
C ARG A 161 12.32 -18.49 12.71
N ASN A 162 11.39 -17.54 12.64
CA ASN A 162 10.64 -17.24 11.43
C ASN A 162 11.17 -15.97 10.75
N SER A 163 11.20 -16.00 9.43
CA SER A 163 11.36 -14.79 8.63
C SER A 163 10.01 -14.09 8.46
N PHE A 164 10.05 -12.78 8.38
CA PHE A 164 8.88 -11.97 8.09
C PHE A 164 9.27 -10.78 7.22
N GLU A 165 8.29 -10.15 6.62
CA GLU A 165 8.51 -9.01 5.75
C GLU A 165 8.25 -7.70 6.49
N HIS A 166 8.93 -6.65 6.06
CA HIS A 166 8.72 -5.29 6.57
C HIS A 166 8.62 -4.30 5.41
N MET A 167 7.59 -3.45 5.44
CA MET A 167 7.41 -2.39 4.45
C MET A 167 8.53 -1.36 4.59
N LYS A 168 9.12 -0.99 3.45
CA LYS A 168 10.07 0.13 3.40
C LYS A 168 9.33 1.45 3.52
N ARG A 169 9.92 2.38 4.24
CA ARG A 169 9.52 3.77 4.17
C ARG A 169 10.15 4.37 2.91
N VAL A 170 9.35 4.66 1.92
CA VAL A 170 9.73 5.29 0.65
C VAL A 170 9.23 6.72 0.61
#